data_6cb60d49472c856bb50bd12fd4b341d5
#
_entry.id   6cb60d49472c856bb50bd12fd4b341d5
#
_cell.length_a   1.000
_cell.length_b   1.000
_cell.length_c   1.000
_cell.angle_alpha   90.00
_cell.angle_beta   90.00
_cell.angle_gamma   90.00
#
_symmetry.space_group_name_H-M   'P 1'
#
loop_
_entity.id
_entity.type
_entity.pdbx_description
1 polymer ?
#
loop_
_entity_poly.entity_id
_entity_poly.type
_entity_poly.pdbx_seq_one_letter_code
_entity_poly.pdbx_strand_id
1 'polypeptide(L)'
;MNRNRLLATFAATAAVTGGAAATASAATVDQPAAVSQNWAGYVAGGTQFSSVSGSWVQPSAKCGSGQTYSAFWVGIGGSSNQSSGLEQTGTQADCTADGGAEYYAWYELVPAAPVKLDLAIKPGDHISAKVSVSGSNVTVLMSDQTTGQSTSKTLQMDNPDTSSAEWIAEAPSACDGSGASGSCQTLPLADFGTVQFTSATATANGHTGTISDPAWSAQPVQLGGGSVSEVSYGSGTGSSAATPSSLSPDGSSFSVATDTSSGSAGAAGGAGDYGYGDGGYPDSGDGYGYGGYPGDGYGQYGYGGGDYGYGYGDGYGLF
;
A
#
# COMPACT_ATOMS: atom_id res chain seq x y z
N MET A 1 87.11 -39.23 10.08
CA MET A 1 86.53 -37.91 10.32
C MET A 1 85.04 -38.04 10.18
N ASN A 2 84.33 -38.35 11.28
CA ASN A 2 82.89 -38.54 11.31
C ASN A 2 82.28 -37.22 11.82
N ARG A 3 81.33 -36.66 11.00
CA ARG A 3 80.50 -35.51 11.40
C ARG A 3 79.09 -36.02 11.56
N ASN A 4 78.73 -36.19 12.84
CA ASN A 4 77.32 -36.43 13.22
C ASN A 4 76.48 -35.18 12.98
N ARG A 5 75.43 -35.28 12.17
CA ARG A 5 74.35 -34.27 12.07
C ARG A 5 73.23 -34.67 12.98
N LEU A 6 72.95 -33.84 14.00
CA LEU A 6 71.73 -33.91 14.81
C LEU A 6 70.59 -33.31 13.97
N LEU A 7 69.58 -34.07 13.79
CA LEU A 7 68.23 -33.63 13.30
C LEU A 7 67.41 -33.21 14.51
N ALA A 8 67.06 -31.91 14.59
CA ALA A 8 66.10 -31.41 15.56
C ALA A 8 64.71 -31.45 14.90
N THR A 9 63.85 -32.26 15.48
CA THR A 9 62.41 -32.37 15.12
C THR A 9 61.64 -31.27 15.87
N PHE A 10 61.10 -30.28 15.15
CA PHE A 10 60.15 -29.33 15.71
C PHE A 10 58.75 -29.91 15.61
N ALA A 11 58.10 -30.18 16.74
CA ALA A 11 56.67 -30.49 16.82
C ALA A 11 55.92 -29.16 16.81
N ALA A 12 55.16 -28.89 15.74
CA ALA A 12 54.22 -27.76 15.65
C ALA A 12 52.88 -28.17 16.28
N THR A 13 52.59 -27.63 17.46
CA THR A 13 51.23 -27.72 18.05
C THR A 13 50.33 -26.68 17.41
N ALA A 14 49.37 -27.11 16.57
CA ALA A 14 48.32 -26.28 16.08
C ALA A 14 47.25 -26.05 17.16
N ALA A 15 47.16 -24.83 17.67
CA ALA A 15 46.06 -24.41 18.54
C ALA A 15 44.84 -24.13 17.67
N VAL A 16 43.84 -24.99 17.78
CA VAL A 16 42.50 -24.75 17.19
C VAL A 16 41.76 -23.77 18.12
N THR A 17 41.75 -22.49 17.75
CA THR A 17 40.84 -21.51 18.38
C THR A 17 39.47 -21.70 17.79
N GLY A 18 38.57 -22.36 18.53
CA GLY A 18 37.15 -22.44 18.22
C GLY A 18 36.53 -21.02 18.31
N GLY A 19 36.35 -20.38 17.17
CA GLY A 19 35.55 -19.17 17.07
C GLY A 19 34.09 -19.54 17.25
N ALA A 20 33.47 -19.17 18.38
CA ALA A 20 32.04 -19.21 18.53
C ALA A 20 31.46 -18.18 17.52
N ALA A 21 30.80 -18.69 16.47
CA ALA A 21 29.96 -17.85 15.64
C ALA A 21 28.81 -17.33 16.52
N ALA A 22 28.87 -16.05 16.86
CA ALA A 22 27.73 -15.38 17.45
C ALA A 22 26.63 -15.37 16.38
N THR A 23 25.60 -16.18 16.56
CA THR A 23 24.35 -16.02 15.82
C THR A 23 23.77 -14.68 16.27
N ALA A 24 23.86 -13.67 15.42
CA ALA A 24 23.10 -12.45 15.59
C ALA A 24 21.61 -12.85 15.49
N SER A 25 20.93 -12.97 16.62
CA SER A 25 19.47 -12.97 16.65
C SER A 25 19.06 -11.61 16.07
N ALA A 26 18.41 -11.62 14.92
CA ALA A 26 17.67 -10.46 14.47
C ALA A 26 16.69 -10.11 15.58
N ALA A 27 16.89 -8.97 16.23
CA ALA A 27 15.95 -8.44 17.19
C ALA A 27 14.66 -8.19 16.39
N THR A 28 13.61 -8.93 16.69
CA THR A 28 12.26 -8.57 16.29
C THR A 28 11.93 -7.29 17.03
N VAL A 29 12.13 -6.17 16.35
CA VAL A 29 11.72 -4.87 16.88
C VAL A 29 10.20 -4.86 16.76
N ASP A 30 9.53 -5.09 17.88
CA ASP A 30 8.09 -4.89 18.02
C ASP A 30 7.86 -3.36 18.07
N GLN A 31 8.09 -2.70 16.96
CA GLN A 31 7.80 -1.28 16.83
C GLN A 31 6.32 -1.13 16.52
N PRO A 32 5.62 -0.21 17.22
CA PRO A 32 4.24 0.08 16.87
C PRO A 32 4.18 0.57 15.41
N ALA A 33 3.22 0.06 14.66
CA ALA A 33 3.02 0.47 13.28
C ALA A 33 2.71 1.98 13.22
N ALA A 34 3.33 2.67 12.28
CA ALA A 34 2.93 4.02 11.92
C ALA A 34 1.51 3.97 11.31
N VAL A 35 0.72 5.02 11.51
CA VAL A 35 -0.62 5.12 10.90
C VAL A 35 -0.53 5.91 9.61
N SER A 36 -1.05 5.35 8.53
CA SER A 36 -1.21 6.00 7.24
C SER A 36 -2.68 6.13 6.89
N GLN A 37 -3.02 7.10 6.04
CA GLN A 37 -4.39 7.28 5.55
C GLN A 37 -4.78 6.20 4.54
N ASN A 38 -3.82 5.66 3.81
CA ASN A 38 -4.06 4.83 2.64
C ASN A 38 -3.13 3.61 2.52
N TRP A 39 -2.02 3.52 3.28
CA TRP A 39 -1.02 2.46 3.18
C TRP A 39 -1.06 1.48 4.34
N ALA A 40 -0.88 0.20 4.05
CA ALA A 40 -0.60 -0.86 5.01
C ALA A 40 0.51 -1.78 4.48
N GLY A 41 1.56 -2.01 5.28
CA GLY A 41 2.69 -2.83 4.85
C GLY A 41 3.98 -2.45 5.56
N TYR A 42 5.07 -2.36 4.81
CA TYR A 42 6.40 -1.99 5.32
C TYR A 42 7.06 -0.94 4.45
N VAL A 43 7.72 -0.01 5.12
CA VAL A 43 8.57 1.02 4.54
C VAL A 43 9.98 0.86 5.08
N ALA A 44 10.98 0.75 4.20
CA ALA A 44 12.39 0.79 4.53
C ALA A 44 12.96 2.18 4.20
N GLY A 45 13.77 2.75 5.08
CA GLY A 45 14.35 4.09 4.93
C GLY A 45 15.73 4.23 5.57
N GLY A 46 16.30 5.44 5.51
CA GLY A 46 17.60 5.76 6.12
C GLY A 46 18.79 5.57 5.18
N THR A 47 18.55 5.26 3.91
CA THR A 47 19.57 5.14 2.86
C THR A 47 18.97 5.48 1.49
N GLN A 48 19.78 5.45 0.44
CA GLN A 48 19.31 5.62 -0.94
C GLN A 48 19.14 4.25 -1.60
N PHE A 49 17.92 3.97 -2.07
CA PHE A 49 17.60 2.70 -2.71
C PHE A 49 17.74 2.81 -4.24
N SER A 50 18.18 1.73 -4.85
CA SER A 50 18.29 1.62 -6.31
C SER A 50 17.35 0.54 -6.88
N SER A 51 16.78 -0.32 -6.03
CA SER A 51 15.82 -1.33 -6.45
C SER A 51 15.00 -1.82 -5.26
N VAL A 52 13.75 -2.17 -5.54
CA VAL A 52 12.85 -2.89 -4.64
C VAL A 52 12.17 -4.01 -5.43
N SER A 53 11.90 -5.14 -4.78
CA SER A 53 11.13 -6.23 -5.39
C SER A 53 10.33 -6.99 -4.34
N GLY A 54 9.25 -7.63 -4.79
CA GLY A 54 8.39 -8.46 -3.98
C GLY A 54 7.50 -9.34 -4.84
N SER A 55 6.87 -10.31 -4.21
CA SER A 55 5.91 -11.20 -4.85
C SER A 55 4.69 -11.37 -3.97
N TRP A 56 3.53 -11.57 -4.56
CA TRP A 56 2.28 -11.85 -3.84
C TRP A 56 1.36 -12.74 -4.68
N VAL A 57 0.41 -13.35 -4.03
CA VAL A 57 -0.72 -13.97 -4.72
C VAL A 57 -1.82 -12.93 -4.83
N GLN A 58 -2.32 -12.68 -6.05
CA GLN A 58 -3.38 -11.69 -6.28
C GLN A 58 -4.62 -12.04 -5.47
N PRO A 59 -5.04 -11.18 -4.50
CA PRO A 59 -6.24 -11.43 -3.73
C PRO A 59 -7.51 -11.31 -4.57
N SER A 60 -8.59 -11.94 -4.11
CA SER A 60 -9.93 -11.72 -4.61
C SER A 60 -10.62 -10.63 -3.78
N ALA A 61 -11.12 -9.58 -4.41
CA ALA A 61 -11.96 -8.61 -3.74
C ALA A 61 -13.36 -9.19 -3.47
N LYS A 62 -13.88 -9.00 -2.24
CA LYS A 62 -15.25 -9.34 -1.88
C LYS A 62 -16.14 -8.15 -2.15
N CYS A 63 -16.83 -8.19 -3.27
CA CYS A 63 -17.65 -7.09 -3.74
C CYS A 63 -19.09 -7.19 -3.25
N GLY A 64 -19.63 -6.05 -2.81
CA GLY A 64 -21.01 -5.84 -2.42
C GLY A 64 -21.65 -4.74 -3.28
N SER A 65 -22.55 -3.96 -2.72
CA SER A 65 -23.07 -2.77 -3.36
C SER A 65 -22.12 -1.58 -3.11
N GLY A 66 -21.66 -0.96 -4.17
CA GLY A 66 -20.77 0.22 -4.11
C GLY A 66 -19.36 -0.07 -4.60
N GLN A 67 -18.69 1.00 -5.01
CA GLN A 67 -17.31 0.93 -5.49
C GLN A 67 -16.34 0.94 -4.30
N THR A 68 -15.41 0.00 -4.32
CA THR A 68 -14.31 -0.08 -3.36
C THR A 68 -13.03 -0.48 -4.10
N TYR A 69 -11.87 -0.14 -3.56
CA TYR A 69 -10.62 -0.20 -4.30
C TYR A 69 -9.51 -0.78 -3.42
N SER A 70 -8.60 -1.54 -4.01
CA SER A 70 -7.38 -1.97 -3.33
C SER A 70 -6.25 -2.19 -4.32
N ALA A 71 -5.05 -1.72 -3.96
CA ALA A 71 -3.83 -1.91 -4.72
C ALA A 71 -2.79 -2.69 -3.90
N PHE A 72 -1.96 -3.48 -4.58
CA PHE A 72 -0.83 -4.24 -3.99
C PHE A 72 0.40 -3.95 -4.82
N TRP A 73 1.45 -3.38 -4.22
CA TRP A 73 2.56 -2.85 -5.00
C TRP A 73 3.90 -2.84 -4.27
N VAL A 74 4.96 -2.64 -5.02
CA VAL A 74 6.29 -2.29 -4.55
C VAL A 74 6.70 -0.96 -5.17
N GLY A 75 7.40 -0.11 -4.40
CA GLY A 75 7.79 1.22 -4.82
C GLY A 75 9.10 1.70 -4.22
N ILE A 76 9.61 2.78 -4.78
CA ILE A 76 10.77 3.54 -4.28
C ILE A 76 10.34 4.99 -4.14
N GLY A 77 10.61 5.61 -2.98
CA GLY A 77 10.25 7.00 -2.68
C GLY A 77 8.85 7.19 -2.12
N GLY A 78 8.43 8.41 -1.91
CA GLY A 78 7.05 8.75 -1.50
C GLY A 78 6.76 8.65 0.00
N SER A 79 7.66 8.12 0.83
CA SER A 79 7.35 7.89 2.25
C SER A 79 7.50 9.10 3.15
N SER A 80 8.01 10.22 2.66
CA SER A 80 8.21 11.44 3.43
C SER A 80 7.38 12.60 2.91
N ASN A 81 6.95 13.51 3.82
CA ASN A 81 6.24 14.74 3.44
C ASN A 81 7.05 15.70 2.57
N GLN A 82 8.33 15.41 2.35
CA GLN A 82 9.23 16.16 1.48
C GLN A 82 9.46 15.44 0.16
N SER A 83 8.93 14.23 -0.01
CA SER A 83 9.02 13.48 -1.25
C SER A 83 8.19 14.16 -2.33
N SER A 84 8.77 14.30 -3.52
CA SER A 84 8.08 14.81 -4.72
C SER A 84 7.86 13.72 -5.77
N GLY A 85 8.26 12.48 -5.47
CA GLY A 85 8.20 11.35 -6.39
C GLY A 85 7.97 10.02 -5.67
N LEU A 86 7.34 9.11 -6.37
CA LEU A 86 7.18 7.71 -5.99
C LEU A 86 7.15 6.90 -7.27
N GLU A 87 8.09 5.98 -7.42
CA GLU A 87 8.19 5.07 -8.54
C GLU A 87 7.65 3.71 -8.14
N GLN A 88 6.49 3.31 -8.68
CA GLN A 88 5.81 2.12 -8.21
C GLN A 88 5.19 1.28 -9.33
N THR A 89 4.97 0.00 -9.04
CA THR A 89 4.25 -0.93 -9.91
C THR A 89 3.53 -1.98 -9.09
N GLY A 90 2.33 -2.32 -9.51
CA GLY A 90 1.48 -3.20 -8.74
C GLY A 90 0.28 -3.75 -9.50
N THR A 91 -0.61 -4.37 -8.74
CA THR A 91 -1.87 -4.89 -9.21
C THR A 91 -3.03 -4.29 -8.42
N GLN A 92 -4.17 -4.22 -9.05
CA GLN A 92 -5.41 -3.71 -8.49
C GLN A 92 -6.42 -4.83 -8.27
N ALA A 93 -7.29 -4.68 -7.28
CA ALA A 93 -8.50 -5.47 -7.08
C ALA A 93 -9.62 -4.54 -6.65
N ASP A 94 -10.43 -4.12 -7.61
CA ASP A 94 -11.47 -3.13 -7.43
C ASP A 94 -12.86 -3.75 -7.52
N CYS A 95 -13.80 -3.22 -6.74
CA CYS A 95 -15.21 -3.54 -6.86
C CYS A 95 -15.93 -2.46 -7.65
N THR A 96 -16.65 -2.86 -8.66
CA THR A 96 -17.47 -1.98 -9.50
C THR A 96 -18.85 -1.70 -8.85
N ALA A 97 -19.54 -0.65 -9.29
CA ALA A 97 -20.81 -0.23 -8.73
C ALA A 97 -21.92 -1.27 -8.87
N ASP A 98 -21.81 -2.16 -9.85
CA ASP A 98 -22.76 -3.28 -10.11
C ASP A 98 -22.39 -4.56 -9.33
N GLY A 99 -21.36 -4.50 -8.47
CA GLY A 99 -20.93 -5.62 -7.64
C GLY A 99 -19.97 -6.59 -8.34
N GLY A 100 -19.47 -6.25 -9.52
CA GLY A 100 -18.40 -6.96 -10.19
C GLY A 100 -17.03 -6.67 -9.55
N ALA A 101 -16.01 -7.43 -9.95
CA ALA A 101 -14.62 -7.16 -9.56
C ALA A 101 -13.74 -7.01 -10.81
N GLU A 102 -12.85 -6.03 -10.78
CA GLU A 102 -11.85 -5.78 -11.82
C GLU A 102 -10.44 -5.97 -11.27
N TYR A 103 -9.57 -6.55 -12.10
CA TYR A 103 -8.17 -6.80 -11.77
C TYR A 103 -7.30 -6.37 -12.93
N TYR A 104 -6.22 -5.63 -12.64
CA TYR A 104 -5.26 -5.20 -13.65
C TYR A 104 -3.90 -4.91 -13.05
N ALA A 105 -2.86 -4.97 -13.89
CA ALA A 105 -1.51 -4.53 -13.57
C ALA A 105 -1.33 -3.07 -13.99
N TRP A 106 -0.47 -2.34 -13.25
CA TRP A 106 -0.20 -0.93 -13.51
C TRP A 106 1.20 -0.53 -13.06
N TYR A 107 1.66 0.63 -13.52
CA TYR A 107 2.78 1.37 -12.94
C TYR A 107 2.42 2.83 -12.80
N GLU A 108 3.14 3.54 -11.94
CA GLU A 108 3.00 4.97 -11.75
C GLU A 108 4.34 5.60 -11.39
N LEU A 109 4.57 6.79 -11.91
CA LEU A 109 5.68 7.67 -11.56
C LEU A 109 5.07 8.99 -11.08
N VAL A 110 4.79 9.11 -9.80
CA VAL A 110 4.18 10.30 -9.19
C VAL A 110 5.02 11.53 -9.49
N PRO A 111 4.42 12.67 -9.96
CA PRO A 111 2.99 12.99 -9.94
C PRO A 111 2.22 12.67 -11.23
N ALA A 112 2.75 11.83 -12.12
CA ALA A 112 2.00 11.39 -13.29
C ALA A 112 0.95 10.36 -12.89
N ALA A 113 -0.18 10.34 -13.61
CA ALA A 113 -1.24 9.37 -13.38
C ALA A 113 -0.79 7.92 -13.63
N PRO A 114 -1.39 6.91 -12.95
CA PRO A 114 -1.08 5.52 -13.16
C PRO A 114 -1.43 5.06 -14.60
N VAL A 115 -0.64 4.13 -15.11
CA VAL A 115 -0.77 3.58 -16.46
C VAL A 115 -0.99 2.08 -16.37
N LYS A 116 -2.10 1.58 -16.94
CA LYS A 116 -2.35 0.14 -17.02
C LYS A 116 -1.29 -0.55 -17.89
N LEU A 117 -0.84 -1.70 -17.43
CA LEU A 117 0.06 -2.58 -18.18
C LEU A 117 -0.75 -3.59 -18.98
N ASP A 118 -0.24 -3.96 -20.14
CA ASP A 118 -0.79 -5.08 -20.95
C ASP A 118 -0.34 -6.42 -20.35
N LEU A 119 -0.89 -6.72 -19.18
CA LEU A 119 -0.70 -7.96 -18.44
C LEU A 119 -2.03 -8.30 -17.76
N ALA A 120 -2.67 -9.37 -18.22
CA ALA A 120 -3.93 -9.82 -17.63
C ALA A 120 -3.71 -10.37 -16.23
N ILE A 121 -4.51 -9.94 -15.26
CA ILE A 121 -4.43 -10.35 -13.86
C ILE A 121 -5.74 -10.98 -13.42
N LYS A 122 -5.66 -12.06 -12.66
CA LYS A 122 -6.80 -12.76 -12.06
C LYS A 122 -6.53 -13.09 -10.60
N PRO A 123 -7.56 -13.22 -9.77
CA PRO A 123 -7.40 -13.75 -8.41
C PRO A 123 -6.69 -15.10 -8.42
N GLY A 124 -5.71 -15.26 -7.52
CA GLY A 124 -4.90 -16.46 -7.42
C GLY A 124 -3.63 -16.46 -8.29
N ASP A 125 -3.43 -15.48 -9.16
CA ASP A 125 -2.19 -15.37 -9.92
C ASP A 125 -1.01 -15.04 -9.00
N HIS A 126 0.13 -15.68 -9.26
CA HIS A 126 1.38 -15.44 -8.54
C HIS A 126 2.15 -14.31 -9.23
N ILE A 127 2.12 -13.16 -8.59
CA ILE A 127 2.73 -11.93 -9.12
C ILE A 127 4.12 -11.71 -8.55
N SER A 128 5.04 -11.27 -9.38
CA SER A 128 6.34 -10.76 -8.98
C SER A 128 6.54 -9.38 -9.61
N ALA A 129 6.93 -8.40 -8.80
CA ALA A 129 7.13 -7.04 -9.22
C ALA A 129 8.50 -6.50 -8.77
N LYS A 130 9.05 -5.59 -9.57
CA LYS A 130 10.32 -4.93 -9.28
C LYS A 130 10.32 -3.52 -9.84
N VAL A 131 10.84 -2.58 -9.05
CA VAL A 131 11.21 -1.24 -9.48
C VAL A 131 12.72 -1.08 -9.35
N SER A 132 13.35 -0.43 -10.31
CA SER A 132 14.78 -0.11 -10.28
C SER A 132 15.02 1.29 -10.81
N VAL A 133 15.86 2.05 -10.10
CA VAL A 133 16.23 3.42 -10.43
C VAL A 133 17.73 3.49 -10.73
N SER A 134 18.09 4.10 -11.86
CA SER A 134 19.48 4.36 -12.26
C SER A 134 19.58 5.74 -12.92
N GLY A 135 20.04 6.73 -12.19
CA GLY A 135 19.95 8.13 -12.60
C GLY A 135 18.50 8.54 -12.80
N SER A 136 18.16 9.04 -13.99
CA SER A 136 16.77 9.37 -14.35
C SER A 136 16.00 8.21 -14.99
N ASN A 137 16.61 7.01 -15.12
CA ASN A 137 15.93 5.85 -15.66
C ASN A 137 15.21 5.09 -14.55
N VAL A 138 13.91 4.96 -14.65
CA VAL A 138 13.08 4.10 -13.81
C VAL A 138 12.64 2.90 -14.64
N THR A 139 12.99 1.70 -14.18
CA THR A 139 12.55 0.45 -14.83
C THR A 139 11.58 -0.27 -13.91
N VAL A 140 10.37 -0.50 -14.41
CA VAL A 140 9.36 -1.35 -13.77
C VAL A 140 9.29 -2.68 -14.51
N LEU A 141 9.23 -3.77 -13.74
CA LEU A 141 9.06 -5.13 -14.24
C LEU A 141 7.93 -5.79 -13.46
N MET A 142 6.99 -6.39 -14.17
CA MET A 142 5.95 -7.21 -13.57
C MET A 142 5.85 -8.53 -14.30
N SER A 143 5.70 -9.61 -13.55
CA SER A 143 5.54 -10.97 -14.08
C SER A 143 4.39 -11.68 -13.37
N ASP A 144 3.53 -12.29 -14.16
CA ASP A 144 2.58 -13.30 -13.69
C ASP A 144 3.24 -14.67 -13.86
N GLN A 145 3.66 -15.25 -12.74
CA GLN A 145 4.35 -16.56 -12.71
C GLN A 145 3.38 -17.73 -12.99
N THR A 146 2.07 -17.50 -12.79
CA THR A 146 1.04 -18.50 -13.08
C THR A 146 0.90 -18.72 -14.57
N THR A 147 0.90 -17.65 -15.36
CA THR A 147 0.79 -17.72 -16.83
C THR A 147 2.14 -17.71 -17.54
N GLY A 148 3.22 -17.34 -16.84
CA GLY A 148 4.55 -17.12 -17.40
C GLY A 148 4.69 -15.85 -18.23
N GLN A 149 3.71 -14.95 -18.18
CA GLN A 149 3.74 -13.66 -18.88
C GLN A 149 4.47 -12.61 -18.06
N SER A 150 5.13 -11.69 -18.75
CA SER A 150 5.81 -10.57 -18.09
C SER A 150 5.81 -9.33 -18.98
N THR A 151 5.90 -8.17 -18.34
CA THR A 151 6.03 -6.88 -19.01
C THR A 151 7.08 -6.03 -18.29
N SER A 152 7.83 -5.24 -19.07
CA SER A 152 8.82 -4.32 -18.52
C SER A 152 8.75 -2.99 -19.26
N LYS A 153 8.90 -1.89 -18.52
CA LYS A 153 8.99 -0.54 -19.05
C LYS A 153 10.19 0.17 -18.44
N THR A 154 10.94 0.89 -19.26
CA THR A 154 11.96 1.82 -18.81
C THR A 154 11.52 3.22 -19.18
N LEU A 155 11.43 4.10 -18.22
CA LEU A 155 10.84 5.43 -18.30
C LEU A 155 11.87 6.45 -17.82
N GLN A 156 11.71 7.70 -18.27
CA GLN A 156 12.50 8.83 -17.78
C GLN A 156 11.70 9.57 -16.71
N MET A 157 12.34 9.84 -15.59
CA MET A 157 11.80 10.66 -14.53
C MET A 157 12.88 11.64 -14.04
N ASP A 158 12.54 12.91 -13.99
CA ASP A 158 13.44 13.91 -13.45
C ASP A 158 13.50 13.81 -11.93
N ASN A 159 14.70 13.59 -11.40
CA ASN A 159 14.96 13.52 -9.96
C ASN A 159 14.09 12.47 -9.22
N PRO A 160 14.20 11.17 -9.53
CA PRO A 160 13.49 10.14 -8.79
C PRO A 160 13.80 10.23 -7.28
N ASP A 161 12.79 10.01 -6.43
CA ASP A 161 13.02 9.91 -4.99
C ASP A 161 13.50 8.50 -4.65
N THR A 162 14.70 8.36 -4.13
CA THR A 162 15.28 7.06 -3.75
C THR A 162 15.44 6.90 -2.25
N SER A 163 14.75 7.72 -1.46
CA SER A 163 14.93 7.79 0.00
C SER A 163 14.29 6.64 0.77
N SER A 164 13.39 5.89 0.15
CA SER A 164 12.68 4.77 0.77
C SER A 164 12.40 3.64 -0.22
N ALA A 165 12.02 2.47 0.30
CA ALA A 165 11.55 1.31 -0.46
C ALA A 165 10.35 0.70 0.26
N GLU A 166 9.29 0.34 -0.50
CA GLU A 166 7.98 0.01 0.03
C GLU A 166 7.43 -1.31 -0.51
N TRP A 167 6.62 -1.99 0.33
CA TRP A 167 5.79 -3.15 0.03
C TRP A 167 4.43 -2.92 0.67
N ILE A 168 3.42 -2.57 -0.13
CA ILE A 168 2.19 -1.95 0.35
C ILE A 168 0.94 -2.62 -0.20
N ALA A 169 -0.07 -2.76 0.68
CA ALA A 169 -1.48 -2.85 0.33
C ALA A 169 -2.13 -1.48 0.61
N GLU A 170 -2.86 -0.95 -0.34
CA GLU A 170 -3.31 0.44 -0.33
C GLU A 170 -4.81 0.59 -0.61
N ALA A 171 -5.42 1.58 0.06
CA ALA A 171 -6.66 2.20 -0.38
C ALA A 171 -6.30 3.39 -1.28
N PRO A 172 -6.42 3.28 -2.61
CA PRO A 172 -6.02 4.35 -3.52
C PRO A 172 -6.73 5.67 -3.23
N SER A 173 -6.12 6.78 -3.63
CA SER A 173 -6.72 8.11 -3.48
C SER A 173 -7.15 8.67 -4.82
N ALA A 174 -8.26 9.40 -4.83
CA ALA A 174 -8.70 10.22 -5.95
C ALA A 174 -8.34 11.68 -5.68
N CYS A 175 -7.67 12.32 -6.62
CA CYS A 175 -7.27 13.72 -6.51
C CYS A 175 -8.04 14.57 -7.53
N ASP A 176 -8.58 15.71 -7.09
CA ASP A 176 -9.14 16.74 -7.95
C ASP A 176 -8.06 17.77 -8.27
N GLY A 177 -7.67 17.81 -9.53
CA GLY A 177 -6.67 18.72 -10.07
C GLY A 177 -5.32 18.07 -10.32
N SER A 178 -4.53 18.68 -11.19
CA SER A 178 -3.17 18.25 -11.52
C SER A 178 -2.15 18.97 -10.66
N GLY A 179 -1.28 18.23 -9.99
CA GLY A 179 -0.12 18.73 -9.26
C GLY A 179 -0.34 18.95 -7.76
N ALA A 180 0.67 19.47 -7.08
CA ALA A 180 0.77 19.64 -5.63
C ALA A 180 -0.32 20.52 -4.95
N SER A 181 -1.30 21.03 -5.69
CA SER A 181 -2.42 21.84 -5.18
C SER A 181 -3.79 21.15 -5.24
N GLY A 182 -3.86 19.91 -5.73
CA GLY A 182 -5.10 19.12 -5.71
C GLY A 182 -5.40 18.60 -4.31
N SER A 183 -6.68 18.54 -3.94
CA SER A 183 -7.10 17.81 -2.75
C SER A 183 -7.29 16.34 -3.11
N CYS A 184 -6.65 15.43 -2.38
CA CYS A 184 -6.80 13.99 -2.56
C CYS A 184 -7.70 13.43 -1.46
N GLN A 185 -8.56 12.49 -1.83
CA GLN A 185 -9.41 11.75 -0.89
C GLN A 185 -9.13 10.25 -1.04
N THR A 186 -8.84 9.61 0.07
CA THR A 186 -8.73 8.15 0.10
C THR A 186 -10.06 7.52 -0.27
N LEU A 187 -10.03 6.61 -1.23
CA LEU A 187 -11.20 5.86 -1.70
C LEU A 187 -11.54 4.74 -0.71
N PRO A 188 -12.81 4.27 -0.69
CA PRO A 188 -13.20 3.17 0.18
C PRO A 188 -12.38 1.91 -0.12
N LEU A 189 -11.78 1.30 0.91
CA LEU A 189 -10.97 0.09 0.77
C LEU A 189 -11.85 -1.11 0.41
N ALA A 190 -11.44 -1.89 -0.60
CA ALA A 190 -12.05 -3.17 -0.90
C ALA A 190 -11.68 -4.23 0.17
N ASP A 191 -12.62 -5.11 0.53
CA ASP A 191 -12.31 -6.27 1.36
C ASP A 191 -11.57 -7.32 0.50
N PHE A 192 -10.25 -7.28 0.52
CA PHE A 192 -9.39 -8.25 -0.12
C PHE A 192 -9.02 -9.44 0.78
N GLY A 193 -9.53 -9.46 2.02
CA GLY A 193 -9.19 -10.47 3.03
C GLY A 193 -7.74 -10.34 3.48
N THR A 194 -6.85 -11.12 2.87
CA THR A 194 -5.42 -11.10 3.22
C THR A 194 -4.57 -11.20 1.95
N VAL A 195 -3.56 -10.35 1.83
CA VAL A 195 -2.47 -10.48 0.86
C VAL A 195 -1.20 -10.89 1.60
N GLN A 196 -0.42 -11.80 1.03
CA GLN A 196 0.89 -12.18 1.56
C GLN A 196 1.98 -11.71 0.61
N PHE A 197 2.85 -10.83 1.10
CA PHE A 197 4.08 -10.45 0.42
C PHE A 197 5.19 -11.43 0.77
N THR A 198 5.92 -11.87 -0.24
CA THR A 198 7.04 -12.82 -0.14
C THR A 198 8.21 -12.37 -0.99
N SER A 199 9.40 -12.91 -0.76
CA SER A 199 10.62 -12.56 -1.51
C SER A 199 10.88 -11.05 -1.56
N ALA A 200 10.46 -10.34 -0.50
CA ALA A 200 10.61 -8.91 -0.37
C ALA A 200 12.08 -8.54 -0.16
N THR A 201 12.65 -7.79 -1.10
CA THR A 201 14.06 -7.35 -1.06
C THR A 201 14.21 -5.94 -1.60
N ALA A 202 15.20 -5.23 -1.08
CA ALA A 202 15.64 -3.94 -1.59
C ALA A 202 17.14 -3.93 -1.85
N THR A 203 17.61 -3.01 -2.68
CA THR A 203 19.03 -2.78 -2.96
C THR A 203 19.37 -1.34 -2.69
N ALA A 204 20.40 -1.11 -1.85
CA ALA A 204 20.93 0.20 -1.54
C ALA A 204 22.47 0.14 -1.54
N ASN A 205 23.13 1.09 -2.17
CA ASN A 205 24.61 1.15 -2.24
C ASN A 205 25.27 -0.15 -2.73
N GLY A 206 24.61 -0.87 -3.65
CA GLY A 206 25.09 -2.15 -4.19
C GLY A 206 24.90 -3.36 -3.27
N HIS A 207 24.34 -3.18 -2.07
CA HIS A 207 23.95 -4.23 -1.15
C HIS A 207 22.47 -4.57 -1.33
N THR A 208 22.14 -5.86 -1.42
CA THR A 208 20.76 -6.35 -1.49
C THR A 208 20.43 -7.13 -0.22
N GLY A 209 19.33 -6.78 0.42
CA GLY A 209 18.85 -7.40 1.64
C GLY A 209 17.32 -7.50 1.70
N THR A 210 16.82 -8.14 2.74
CA THR A 210 15.38 -8.25 3.02
C THR A 210 14.84 -7.00 3.71
N ILE A 211 13.53 -6.95 4.01
CA ILE A 211 12.93 -5.80 4.70
C ILE A 211 13.66 -5.45 5.99
N SER A 212 14.03 -6.45 6.80
CA SER A 212 14.72 -6.28 8.09
C SER A 212 16.24 -6.25 8.02
N ASP A 213 16.83 -6.01 6.85
CA ASP A 213 18.30 -5.93 6.70
C ASP A 213 18.85 -4.78 7.55
N PRO A 214 19.96 -5.00 8.29
CA PRO A 214 20.54 -3.99 9.17
C PRO A 214 21.15 -2.77 8.43
N ALA A 215 21.27 -2.80 7.11
CA ALA A 215 21.75 -1.68 6.30
C ALA A 215 20.73 -0.52 6.20
N TRP A 216 19.50 -0.72 6.64
CA TRP A 216 18.42 0.28 6.66
C TRP A 216 17.48 0.07 7.84
N SER A 217 16.59 1.04 8.06
CA SER A 217 15.52 0.92 9.05
C SER A 217 14.22 0.55 8.35
N ALA A 218 13.52 -0.47 8.84
CA ALA A 218 12.20 -0.83 8.34
C ALA A 218 11.13 -0.55 9.39
N GLN A 219 10.00 0.00 8.97
CA GLN A 219 8.87 0.31 9.84
C GLN A 219 7.59 -0.28 9.28
N PRO A 220 6.78 -0.99 10.09
CA PRO A 220 5.43 -1.37 9.73
C PRO A 220 4.53 -0.12 9.65
N VAL A 221 3.63 -0.10 8.68
CA VAL A 221 2.62 0.93 8.46
C VAL A 221 1.26 0.28 8.42
N GLN A 222 0.29 0.81 9.17
CA GLN A 222 -1.09 0.35 9.15
C GLN A 222 -2.01 1.41 8.56
N LEU A 223 -3.01 0.99 7.82
CA LEU A 223 -4.03 1.86 7.29
C LEU A 223 -5.04 2.16 8.40
N GLY A 224 -5.12 3.45 8.80
CA GLY A 224 -6.05 3.90 9.83
C GLY A 224 -7.48 4.04 9.30
N GLY A 225 -8.48 3.53 10.06
CA GLY A 225 -9.89 3.78 9.77
C GLY A 225 -10.29 5.15 10.32
N GLY A 226 -10.38 6.17 9.46
CA GLY A 226 -10.83 7.52 9.83
C GLY A 226 -10.00 8.61 9.14
N SER A 227 -10.56 9.83 9.09
CA SER A 227 -9.88 11.01 8.51
C SER A 227 -8.65 11.38 9.35
N VAL A 228 -7.50 10.80 9.05
CA VAL A 228 -6.21 11.26 9.54
C VAL A 228 -5.53 12.05 8.43
N SER A 229 -5.17 13.28 8.75
CA SER A 229 -4.42 14.17 7.88
C SER A 229 -2.95 13.83 8.05
N GLU A 230 -2.32 13.12 7.10
CA GLU A 230 -0.89 12.80 7.04
C GLU A 230 -0.44 11.53 7.78
N VAL A 231 0.70 10.94 7.34
CA VAL A 231 1.38 9.86 8.06
C VAL A 231 1.77 10.37 9.45
N SER A 232 1.06 9.92 10.47
CA SER A 232 1.32 10.31 11.86
C SER A 232 2.16 9.24 12.53
N TYR A 233 3.42 9.55 12.85
CA TYR A 233 4.28 8.70 13.68
C TYR A 233 3.80 8.77 15.13
N GLY A 234 2.77 8.00 15.46
CA GLY A 234 2.22 7.93 16.81
C GLY A 234 1.28 6.74 16.97
N SER A 235 1.19 6.18 18.17
CA SER A 235 0.25 5.11 18.49
C SER A 235 -1.19 5.62 18.37
N GLY A 236 -1.78 5.47 17.18
CA GLY A 236 -3.19 5.80 16.95
C GLY A 236 -4.09 4.73 17.58
N THR A 237 -5.03 5.13 18.42
CA THR A 237 -6.07 4.27 19.02
C THR A 237 -7.31 4.13 18.13
N GLY A 238 -7.22 4.44 16.82
CA GLY A 238 -8.29 4.24 15.85
C GLY A 238 -8.40 2.78 15.39
N SER A 239 -9.58 2.33 15.01
CA SER A 239 -9.72 1.03 14.35
C SER A 239 -8.99 1.08 13.01
N SER A 240 -8.06 0.15 12.77
CA SER A 240 -7.35 0.04 11.51
C SER A 240 -8.28 -0.53 10.44
N ALA A 241 -8.14 -0.09 9.17
CA ALA A 241 -8.83 -0.69 8.04
C ALA A 241 -8.03 -1.85 7.43
N ALA A 242 -6.70 -1.81 7.55
CA ALA A 242 -5.80 -2.89 7.18
C ALA A 242 -4.51 -2.84 8.01
N THR A 243 -4.01 -4.02 8.40
CA THR A 243 -2.88 -4.14 9.33
C THR A 243 -1.85 -5.15 8.82
N PRO A 244 -0.54 -4.80 8.81
CA PRO A 244 0.51 -5.75 8.51
C PRO A 244 0.78 -6.70 9.69
N SER A 245 1.13 -7.96 9.37
CA SER A 245 1.69 -8.88 10.35
C SER A 245 3.14 -8.54 10.67
N SER A 246 3.70 -9.13 11.73
CA SER A 246 5.16 -9.16 11.92
C SER A 246 5.86 -9.83 10.72
N LEU A 247 7.12 -9.45 10.48
CA LEU A 247 7.95 -10.08 9.46
C LEU A 247 8.24 -11.54 9.79
N SER A 248 8.45 -12.36 8.74
CA SER A 248 9.05 -13.68 8.89
C SER A 248 10.45 -13.60 9.55
N PRO A 249 10.96 -14.70 10.14
CA PRO A 249 12.26 -14.69 10.81
C PRO A 249 13.43 -14.25 9.92
N ASP A 250 13.33 -14.44 8.60
CA ASP A 250 14.33 -14.01 7.62
C ASP A 250 14.06 -12.60 7.08
N GLY A 251 12.97 -11.95 7.53
CA GLY A 251 12.60 -10.59 7.13
C GLY A 251 12.13 -10.44 5.70
N SER A 252 11.86 -11.53 4.98
CA SER A 252 11.54 -11.49 3.54
C SER A 252 10.04 -11.58 3.24
N SER A 253 9.18 -11.78 4.26
CA SER A 253 7.75 -11.94 4.04
C SER A 253 6.91 -11.44 5.22
N PHE A 254 5.69 -11.02 4.90
CA PHE A 254 4.64 -10.60 5.83
C PHE A 254 3.28 -10.68 5.14
N SER A 255 2.21 -10.56 5.90
CA SER A 255 0.86 -10.42 5.34
C SER A 255 0.22 -9.11 5.75
N VAL A 256 -0.72 -8.62 4.93
CA VAL A 256 -1.63 -7.53 5.28
C VAL A 256 -3.05 -8.06 5.24
N ALA A 257 -3.80 -7.86 6.32
CA ALA A 257 -5.19 -8.27 6.42
C ALA A 257 -6.11 -7.05 6.53
N THR A 258 -7.27 -7.10 5.85
CA THR A 258 -8.36 -6.13 6.08
C THR A 258 -9.05 -6.46 7.40
N ASP A 259 -9.33 -5.42 8.21
CA ASP A 259 -10.10 -5.57 9.43
C ASP A 259 -11.59 -5.61 9.10
N THR A 260 -12.16 -6.81 9.05
CA THR A 260 -13.59 -7.03 8.72
C THR A 260 -14.54 -6.56 9.83
N SER A 261 -14.04 -6.08 10.96
CA SER A 261 -14.83 -5.65 12.13
C SER A 261 -15.52 -4.28 11.97
N SER A 262 -15.21 -3.50 10.94
CA SER A 262 -15.81 -2.17 10.72
C SER A 262 -17.12 -2.17 9.89
N GLY A 263 -17.64 -3.35 9.52
CA GLY A 263 -18.87 -3.51 8.70
C GLY A 263 -20.16 -3.76 9.45
N SER A 264 -20.20 -3.64 10.79
CA SER A 264 -21.45 -3.76 11.58
C SER A 264 -21.65 -2.54 12.49
N ALA A 265 -21.96 -1.38 11.91
CA ALA A 265 -22.84 -0.44 12.59
C ALA A 265 -24.23 -1.09 12.63
N GLY A 266 -24.38 -2.11 13.47
CA GLY A 266 -25.67 -2.70 13.80
C GLY A 266 -26.51 -1.61 14.42
N ALA A 267 -27.64 -1.30 13.78
CA ALA A 267 -28.75 -0.66 14.42
C ALA A 267 -29.13 -1.52 15.63
N ALA A 268 -28.56 -1.19 16.80
CA ALA A 268 -29.07 -1.67 18.06
C ALA A 268 -30.39 -0.95 18.33
N GLY A 269 -31.46 -1.58 17.86
CA GLY A 269 -32.79 -1.33 18.32
C GLY A 269 -32.89 -1.74 19.77
N GLY A 270 -32.53 -0.82 20.68
CA GLY A 270 -32.85 -0.91 22.10
C GLY A 270 -34.29 -0.47 22.32
N ALA A 271 -35.19 -1.43 22.36
CA ALA A 271 -36.48 -1.23 22.98
C ALA A 271 -36.25 -1.09 24.50
N GLY A 272 -36.25 0.12 24.99
CA GLY A 272 -36.29 0.46 26.41
C GLY A 272 -37.62 1.16 26.65
N ASP A 273 -38.57 0.35 27.11
CA ASP A 273 -39.84 0.77 27.72
C ASP A 273 -39.52 1.46 29.07
N TYR A 274 -39.85 2.78 29.17
CA TYR A 274 -40.11 3.47 30.44
C TYR A 274 -41.25 4.46 30.25
N GLY A 275 -42.41 4.09 30.87
CA GLY A 275 -43.63 4.85 30.96
C GLY A 275 -43.55 6.06 31.87
N TYR A 276 -44.59 6.89 31.68
CA TYR A 276 -45.23 7.87 32.57
C TYR A 276 -44.50 9.19 32.92
N GLY A 277 -45.17 10.24 32.50
CA GLY A 277 -44.98 11.61 33.00
C GLY A 277 -45.84 12.63 32.24
N ASP A 278 -47.12 12.69 32.62
CA ASP A 278 -48.11 13.72 32.24
C ASP A 278 -47.70 15.12 32.73
N GLY A 279 -47.95 16.17 31.94
CA GLY A 279 -47.75 17.53 32.40
C GLY A 279 -47.76 18.65 31.35
N GLY A 280 -48.96 19.12 30.95
CA GLY A 280 -49.29 20.57 30.89
C GLY A 280 -48.78 21.45 29.75
N TYR A 281 -49.71 21.91 28.92
CA TYR A 281 -49.68 23.08 28.02
C TYR A 281 -49.28 24.43 28.71
N PRO A 282 -48.95 25.54 27.98
CA PRO A 282 -49.77 26.10 26.89
C PRO A 282 -49.01 26.79 25.73
N ASP A 283 -49.58 26.73 24.57
CA ASP A 283 -49.95 27.68 23.52
C ASP A 283 -49.43 29.14 23.58
N SER A 284 -48.87 29.60 22.46
CA SER A 284 -48.87 30.92 21.80
C SER A 284 -47.89 30.87 20.64
N GLY A 285 -48.27 30.94 19.37
CA GLY A 285 -49.00 31.94 18.68
C GLY A 285 -48.08 32.94 17.99
N ASP A 286 -48.17 32.97 16.66
CA ASP A 286 -47.73 33.98 15.64
C ASP A 286 -46.67 33.45 14.67
N GLY A 287 -46.88 33.21 13.39
CA GLY A 287 -47.69 33.80 12.37
C GLY A 287 -46.93 34.89 11.57
N TYR A 288 -46.38 34.60 10.37
CA TYR A 288 -46.15 35.43 9.19
C TYR A 288 -45.36 34.55 8.21
N GLY A 289 -45.69 34.18 7.02
CA GLY A 289 -46.48 34.72 5.97
C GLY A 289 -45.64 35.41 4.88
N TYR A 290 -45.82 34.94 3.61
CA TYR A 290 -45.36 35.50 2.32
C TYR A 290 -43.97 35.02 1.86
N GLY A 291 -43.78 34.57 0.63
CA GLY A 291 -44.55 34.65 -0.59
C GLY A 291 -43.84 33.82 -1.66
N GLY A 292 -44.59 33.19 -2.51
CA GLY A 292 -44.18 32.52 -3.72
C GLY A 292 -43.94 33.49 -4.88
N TYR A 293 -43.38 32.98 -5.94
CA TYR A 293 -43.79 33.09 -7.34
C TYR A 293 -42.69 32.55 -8.27
N PRO A 294 -42.95 32.38 -9.56
CA PRO A 294 -43.25 31.10 -10.15
C PRO A 294 -42.37 30.77 -11.36
N GLY A 295 -42.44 29.52 -11.81
CA GLY A 295 -42.75 29.15 -13.15
C GLY A 295 -41.73 29.25 -14.29
N ASP A 296 -41.79 28.17 -15.03
CA ASP A 296 -41.66 28.06 -16.45
C ASP A 296 -40.28 27.78 -17.07
N GLY A 297 -40.21 26.66 -17.77
CA GLY A 297 -39.28 26.47 -18.83
C GLY A 297 -39.07 25.01 -19.24
N TYR A 298 -39.99 24.46 -20.00
CA TYR A 298 -39.83 23.22 -20.77
C TYR A 298 -38.63 23.25 -21.69
N GLY A 299 -37.84 22.16 -21.69
CA GLY A 299 -36.81 21.91 -22.68
C GLY A 299 -36.56 20.43 -22.88
N GLN A 300 -37.43 19.79 -23.65
CA GLN A 300 -37.31 18.43 -24.15
C GLN A 300 -36.36 18.39 -25.35
N TYR A 301 -35.22 17.67 -25.26
CA TYR A 301 -34.46 17.11 -26.38
C TYR A 301 -33.79 15.84 -25.84
N GLY A 302 -33.98 14.66 -26.35
CA GLY A 302 -33.72 14.18 -27.67
C GLY A 302 -32.72 13.02 -27.45
N TYR A 303 -33.19 11.74 -27.58
CA TYR A 303 -32.39 10.51 -27.57
C TYR A 303 -31.24 10.59 -28.61
N GLY A 304 -30.01 10.41 -28.17
CA GLY A 304 -28.87 10.13 -29.01
C GLY A 304 -28.05 9.05 -28.32
N GLY A 305 -28.11 7.81 -28.84
CA GLY A 305 -27.22 6.75 -28.41
C GLY A 305 -25.77 7.10 -28.79
N GLY A 306 -24.89 7.02 -27.83
CA GLY A 306 -23.47 7.17 -28.02
C GLY A 306 -22.75 6.25 -27.05
N ASP A 307 -21.95 5.36 -27.60
CA ASP A 307 -21.00 4.49 -26.94
C ASP A 307 -20.27 5.27 -25.83
N TYR A 308 -20.51 4.91 -24.60
CA TYR A 308 -19.66 5.35 -23.49
C TYR A 308 -18.41 4.46 -23.44
N GLY A 309 -17.44 4.81 -24.25
CA GLY A 309 -16.06 4.48 -23.96
C GLY A 309 -15.69 5.20 -22.66
N TYR A 310 -15.42 4.44 -21.61
CA TYR A 310 -14.84 4.97 -20.38
C TYR A 310 -13.42 5.45 -20.68
N GLY A 311 -13.31 6.72 -21.03
CA GLY A 311 -12.05 7.45 -20.97
C GLY A 311 -11.76 7.70 -19.49
N TYR A 312 -10.80 6.99 -18.91
CA TYR A 312 -10.10 7.42 -17.71
C TYR A 312 -9.25 8.63 -18.11
N GLY A 313 -9.83 9.80 -18.07
CA GLY A 313 -9.15 11.07 -18.06
C GLY A 313 -9.62 11.74 -16.79
N ASP A 314 -8.71 11.86 -15.86
CA ASP A 314 -8.56 12.87 -14.83
C ASP A 314 -8.02 12.26 -13.54
N GLY A 315 -6.69 12.23 -13.43
CA GLY A 315 -5.94 12.53 -12.23
C GLY A 315 -6.22 11.66 -10.99
N TYR A 316 -6.08 10.33 -11.05
CA TYR A 316 -5.91 9.54 -9.83
C TYR A 316 -4.41 9.42 -9.58
N GLY A 317 -3.89 10.25 -8.69
CA GLY A 317 -2.58 10.06 -8.08
C GLY A 317 -2.74 9.13 -6.90
N LEU A 318 -1.92 8.09 -6.83
CA LEU A 318 -1.82 7.23 -5.65
C LEU A 318 -0.76 7.86 -4.73
N PHE A 319 -1.14 8.48 -3.63
CA PHE A 319 -0.25 9.04 -2.60
C PHE A 319 -0.39 8.25 -1.30
#